data_5b4ac831960a1ac59b226fb12aacbafb
#
_entry.id   5b4ac831960a1ac59b226fb12aacbafb
#
_cell.length_a   1.000
_cell.length_b   1.000
_cell.length_c   1.000
_cell.angle_alpha   90.00
_cell.angle_beta   90.00
_cell.angle_gamma   90.00
#
_symmetry.space_group_name_H-M   'P 1'
#
loop_
_entity.id
_entity.type
_entity.pdbx_description
1 polymer ?
#
loop_
_entity_poly.entity_id
_entity_poly.type
_entity_poly.pdbx_seq_one_letter_code
_entity_poly.pdbx_strand_id
1 'polypeptide(L)'
;MKRILVATDLSSRSELAVMRAAALAKARNAELTVLNVLDDDQPPVLIAPQRLAIANLLEVNGQALKERLGVESKAIVRVGDPVVVINAVAEEIGADLLVMGAHRHTPLRDLFIGTTLERVVRNAKIPVLRAAGAPEEEYRRVLLALDFSPTSTRAVQMAGQLGFLDAASLTALHAFE
;
A
#
# COMPACT_ATOMS: atom_id res chain seq x y z
N MET A 1 -9.91 -0.02 11.65
CA MET A 1 -8.96 -0.66 10.73
C MET A 1 -8.48 -1.96 11.37
N LYS A 2 -8.70 -3.10 10.69
CA LYS A 2 -8.34 -4.44 11.20
C LYS A 2 -7.37 -5.20 10.30
N ARG A 3 -7.38 -4.92 9.00
CA ARG A 3 -6.58 -5.62 7.99
C ARG A 3 -5.93 -4.64 7.04
N ILE A 4 -4.61 -4.70 6.94
CA ILE A 4 -3.80 -3.86 6.06
C ILE A 4 -3.15 -4.77 5.02
N LEU A 5 -3.31 -4.41 3.74
CA LEU A 5 -2.56 -4.99 2.64
C LEU A 5 -1.47 -4.02 2.22
N VAL A 6 -0.24 -4.49 2.08
CA VAL A 6 0.82 -3.72 1.44
C VAL A 6 1.35 -4.45 0.22
N ALA A 7 1.39 -3.76 -0.91
CA ALA A 7 1.97 -4.28 -2.14
C ALA A 7 3.43 -3.84 -2.27
N THR A 8 4.32 -4.79 -2.55
CA THR A 8 5.76 -4.59 -2.70
C THR A 8 6.29 -5.19 -3.99
N ASP A 9 7.17 -4.43 -4.67
CA ASP A 9 8.01 -4.90 -5.76
C ASP A 9 9.44 -5.23 -5.30
N LEU A 10 9.64 -5.30 -3.97
CA LEU A 10 10.93 -5.52 -3.31
C LEU A 10 11.97 -4.41 -3.54
N SER A 11 11.58 -3.28 -4.11
CA SER A 11 12.45 -2.11 -4.21
C SER A 11 12.58 -1.38 -2.88
N SER A 12 13.63 -0.58 -2.71
CA SER A 12 13.83 0.25 -1.50
C SER A 12 12.68 1.22 -1.22
N ARG A 13 11.90 1.60 -2.24
CA ARG A 13 10.73 2.47 -2.10
C ARG A 13 9.51 1.71 -1.58
N SER A 14 9.29 0.50 -2.08
CA SER A 14 8.23 -0.36 -1.55
C SER A 14 8.57 -0.87 -0.15
N GLU A 15 9.86 -0.95 0.21
CA GLU A 15 10.29 -1.22 1.58
C GLU A 15 9.80 -0.13 2.55
N LEU A 16 9.88 1.15 2.18
CA LEU A 16 9.30 2.23 2.98
C LEU A 16 7.78 2.07 3.17
N ALA A 17 7.08 1.56 2.16
CA ALA A 17 5.66 1.27 2.28
C ALA A 17 5.38 0.09 3.22
N VAL A 18 6.20 -0.96 3.16
CA VAL A 18 6.10 -2.11 4.10
C VAL A 18 6.33 -1.65 5.53
N MET A 19 7.35 -0.83 5.78
CA MET A 19 7.63 -0.28 7.10
C MET A 19 6.50 0.63 7.61
N ARG A 20 5.92 1.48 6.73
CA ARG A 20 4.75 2.30 7.07
C ARG A 20 3.53 1.44 7.40
N ALA A 21 3.25 0.41 6.61
CA ALA A 21 2.16 -0.51 6.86
C ALA A 21 2.33 -1.27 8.19
N ALA A 22 3.56 -1.69 8.50
CA ALA A 22 3.88 -2.35 9.76
C ALA A 22 3.71 -1.39 10.97
N ALA A 23 4.15 -0.14 10.88
CA ALA A 23 3.95 0.86 11.92
C ALA A 23 2.44 1.12 12.17
N LEU A 24 1.64 1.22 11.10
CA LEU A 24 0.18 1.35 11.21
C LEU A 24 -0.46 0.09 11.80
N ALA A 25 -0.02 -1.10 11.38
CA ALA A 25 -0.53 -2.36 11.91
C ALA A 25 -0.28 -2.46 13.42
N LYS A 26 0.92 -2.11 13.88
CA LYS A 26 1.27 -2.05 15.29
C LYS A 26 0.37 -1.06 16.06
N ALA A 27 0.27 0.18 15.59
CA ALA A 27 -0.49 1.23 16.25
C ALA A 27 -1.99 0.92 16.36
N ARG A 28 -2.53 0.11 15.43
CA ARG A 28 -3.96 -0.22 15.35
C ARG A 28 -4.30 -1.66 15.74
N ASN A 29 -3.31 -2.45 16.13
CA ASN A 29 -3.45 -3.90 16.37
C ASN A 29 -4.14 -4.60 15.19
N ALA A 30 -3.69 -4.30 13.98
CA ALA A 30 -4.24 -4.80 12.73
C ALA A 30 -3.40 -5.95 12.16
N GLU A 31 -4.04 -6.87 11.44
CA GLU A 31 -3.35 -7.89 10.65
C GLU A 31 -2.64 -7.23 9.47
N LEU A 32 -1.39 -7.62 9.24
CA LEU A 32 -0.59 -7.16 8.10
C LEU A 32 -0.42 -8.29 7.07
N THR A 33 -0.76 -8.01 5.82
CA THR A 33 -0.47 -8.89 4.69
C THR A 33 0.47 -8.18 3.73
N VAL A 34 1.58 -8.83 3.39
CA VAL A 34 2.56 -8.34 2.40
C VAL A 34 2.38 -9.13 1.11
N LEU A 35 2.03 -8.44 0.04
CA LEU A 35 1.79 -9.00 -1.28
C LEU A 35 2.91 -8.63 -2.24
N ASN A 36 3.47 -9.62 -2.91
CA ASN A 36 4.24 -9.42 -4.14
C ASN A 36 3.49 -10.04 -5.32
N VAL A 37 3.48 -9.34 -6.44
CA VAL A 37 2.90 -9.81 -7.69
C VAL A 37 4.00 -9.97 -8.73
N LEU A 38 4.18 -11.18 -9.21
CA LEU A 38 5.01 -11.51 -10.36
C LEU A 38 4.20 -11.27 -11.64
N ASP A 39 4.79 -10.51 -12.55
CA ASP A 39 4.22 -10.29 -13.87
C ASP A 39 4.18 -11.62 -14.66
N ASP A 40 3.07 -11.93 -15.30
CA ASP A 40 2.87 -13.13 -16.11
C ASP A 40 3.41 -13.00 -17.55
N ASP A 41 3.87 -11.82 -17.94
CA ASP A 41 4.56 -11.58 -19.23
C ASP A 41 5.94 -12.24 -19.34
N GLN A 42 6.33 -13.07 -18.34
CA GLN A 42 7.61 -13.79 -18.30
C GLN A 42 7.47 -15.23 -18.83
N PRO A 43 8.57 -15.83 -19.33
CA PRO A 43 8.58 -17.25 -19.67
C PRO A 43 8.17 -18.11 -18.45
N PRO A 44 7.22 -19.06 -18.62
CA PRO A 44 6.69 -19.88 -17.50
C PRO A 44 7.76 -20.60 -16.68
N VAL A 45 8.87 -20.99 -17.32
CA VAL A 45 10.00 -21.68 -16.68
C VAL A 45 10.68 -20.82 -15.59
N LEU A 46 10.58 -19.49 -15.67
CA LEU A 46 11.18 -18.57 -14.70
C LEU A 46 10.22 -18.27 -13.53
N ILE A 47 8.92 -18.42 -13.73
CA ILE A 47 7.92 -18.03 -12.74
C ILE A 47 8.02 -18.85 -11.44
N ALA A 48 8.11 -20.18 -11.55
CA ALA A 48 8.13 -21.05 -10.39
C ALA A 48 9.35 -20.84 -9.48
N PRO A 49 10.60 -20.79 -10.00
CA PRO A 49 11.78 -20.49 -9.20
C PRO A 49 11.73 -19.10 -8.58
N GLN A 50 11.30 -18.07 -9.32
CA GLN A 50 11.17 -16.70 -8.80
C GLN A 50 10.13 -16.61 -7.69
N ARG A 51 8.99 -17.26 -7.86
CA ARG A 51 7.93 -17.30 -6.84
C ARG A 51 8.44 -17.88 -5.53
N LEU A 52 9.21 -18.99 -5.58
CA LEU A 52 9.79 -19.61 -4.40
C LEU A 52 10.81 -18.68 -3.73
N ALA A 53 11.70 -18.09 -4.52
CA ALA A 53 12.72 -17.17 -4.01
C ALA A 53 12.09 -15.94 -3.32
N ILE A 54 11.04 -15.37 -3.93
CA ILE A 54 10.33 -14.23 -3.37
C ILE A 54 9.56 -14.63 -2.11
N ALA A 55 8.92 -15.78 -2.08
CA ALA A 55 8.23 -16.26 -0.89
C ALA A 55 9.20 -16.37 0.30
N ASN A 56 10.35 -16.99 0.11
CA ASN A 56 11.38 -17.10 1.14
C ASN A 56 11.89 -15.71 1.59
N LEU A 57 12.08 -14.78 0.65
CA LEU A 57 12.52 -13.42 0.99
C LEU A 57 11.47 -12.68 1.81
N LEU A 58 10.19 -12.81 1.46
CA LEU A 58 9.11 -12.21 2.22
C LEU A 58 8.96 -12.79 3.63
N GLU A 59 9.21 -14.08 3.79
CA GLU A 59 9.24 -14.74 5.11
C GLU A 59 10.39 -14.21 5.98
N VAL A 60 11.61 -14.09 5.43
CA VAL A 60 12.76 -13.50 6.12
C VAL A 60 12.48 -12.06 6.53
N ASN A 61 11.91 -11.25 5.61
CA ASN A 61 11.54 -9.88 5.90
C ASN A 61 10.42 -9.80 6.95
N GLY A 62 9.46 -10.73 6.92
CA GLY A 62 8.40 -10.84 7.94
C GLY A 62 8.96 -11.14 9.33
N GLN A 63 9.96 -12.03 9.42
CA GLN A 63 10.65 -12.30 10.68
C GLN A 63 11.38 -11.05 11.19
N ALA A 64 12.06 -10.31 10.32
CA ALA A 64 12.73 -9.07 10.70
C ALA A 64 11.73 -7.99 11.18
N LEU A 65 10.55 -7.88 10.59
CA LEU A 65 9.47 -7.01 11.07
C LEU A 65 8.98 -7.42 12.47
N LYS A 66 8.84 -8.73 12.72
CA LYS A 66 8.45 -9.26 14.02
C LYS A 66 9.51 -8.92 15.09
N GLU A 67 10.79 -9.10 14.79
CA GLU A 67 11.89 -8.81 15.72
C GLU A 67 12.04 -7.31 16.01
N ARG A 68 11.94 -6.45 14.99
CA ARG A 68 12.13 -4.99 15.14
C ARG A 68 10.91 -4.28 15.70
N LEU A 69 9.72 -4.63 15.26
CA LEU A 69 8.48 -3.90 15.53
C LEU A 69 7.47 -4.67 16.35
N GLY A 70 7.66 -5.99 16.53
CA GLY A 70 6.68 -6.88 17.17
C GLY A 70 5.43 -7.10 16.30
N VAL A 71 5.54 -6.95 14.98
CA VAL A 71 4.41 -7.08 14.04
C VAL A 71 4.55 -8.37 13.26
N GLU A 72 3.57 -9.26 13.38
CA GLU A 72 3.46 -10.43 12.52
C GLU A 72 2.87 -10.05 11.17
N SER A 73 3.40 -10.62 10.10
CA SER A 73 2.89 -10.42 8.75
C SER A 73 2.67 -11.74 8.03
N LYS A 74 1.63 -11.78 7.18
CA LYS A 74 1.38 -12.87 6.24
C LYS A 74 1.98 -12.52 4.90
N ALA A 75 2.73 -13.42 4.29
CA ALA A 75 3.30 -13.24 2.95
C ALA A 75 2.42 -13.90 1.90
N ILE A 76 2.14 -13.18 0.83
CA ILE A 76 1.41 -13.68 -0.35
C ILE A 76 2.22 -13.38 -1.61
N VAL A 77 2.44 -14.38 -2.45
CA VAL A 77 2.98 -14.21 -3.80
C VAL A 77 1.95 -14.68 -4.80
N ARG A 78 1.58 -13.81 -5.74
CA ARG A 78 0.66 -14.09 -6.84
C ARG A 78 1.34 -13.84 -8.18
N VAL A 79 0.78 -14.40 -9.24
CA VAL A 79 1.22 -14.21 -10.63
C VAL A 79 0.06 -13.58 -11.40
N GLY A 80 0.33 -12.60 -12.26
CA GLY A 80 -0.65 -11.94 -13.12
C GLY A 80 -0.42 -10.44 -13.25
N ASP A 81 -1.36 -9.73 -13.93
CA ASP A 81 -1.29 -8.25 -13.99
C ASP A 81 -1.36 -7.64 -12.58
N PRO A 82 -0.37 -6.84 -12.18
CA PRO A 82 -0.29 -6.29 -10.83
C PRO A 82 -1.54 -5.50 -10.42
N VAL A 83 -2.18 -4.77 -11.36
CA VAL A 83 -3.35 -3.94 -11.03
C VAL A 83 -4.56 -4.82 -10.70
N VAL A 84 -4.76 -5.87 -11.48
CA VAL A 84 -5.85 -6.82 -11.29
C VAL A 84 -5.65 -7.61 -10.00
N VAL A 85 -4.45 -8.16 -9.82
CA VAL A 85 -4.14 -9.03 -8.67
C VAL A 85 -4.17 -8.26 -7.35
N ILE A 86 -3.60 -7.05 -7.27
CA ILE A 86 -3.61 -6.26 -6.04
C ILE A 86 -5.04 -5.96 -5.59
N ASN A 87 -5.91 -5.51 -6.50
CA ASN A 87 -7.29 -5.22 -6.17
C ASN A 87 -8.07 -6.49 -5.78
N ALA A 88 -7.85 -7.60 -6.49
CA ALA A 88 -8.49 -8.88 -6.17
C ALA A 88 -8.08 -9.41 -4.78
N VAL A 89 -6.79 -9.37 -4.44
CA VAL A 89 -6.31 -9.79 -3.11
C VAL A 89 -6.82 -8.87 -2.02
N ALA A 90 -6.91 -7.55 -2.26
CA ALA A 90 -7.49 -6.61 -1.31
C ALA A 90 -8.95 -6.97 -0.97
N GLU A 91 -9.74 -7.36 -1.96
CA GLU A 91 -11.12 -7.84 -1.78
C GLU A 91 -11.15 -9.23 -1.10
N GLU A 92 -10.31 -10.17 -1.55
CA GLU A 92 -10.23 -11.55 -1.03
C GLU A 92 -9.99 -11.57 0.49
N ILE A 93 -9.03 -10.77 0.97
CA ILE A 93 -8.71 -10.71 2.40
C ILE A 93 -9.61 -9.71 3.17
N GLY A 94 -10.45 -8.97 2.48
CA GLY A 94 -11.27 -7.89 3.05
C GLY A 94 -10.42 -6.81 3.72
N ALA A 95 -9.39 -6.31 3.01
CA ALA A 95 -8.52 -5.27 3.52
C ALA A 95 -9.27 -3.95 3.76
N ASP A 96 -8.95 -3.27 4.85
CA ASP A 96 -9.49 -1.94 5.16
C ASP A 96 -8.64 -0.82 4.55
N LEU A 97 -7.36 -1.12 4.29
CA LEU A 97 -6.38 -0.19 3.74
C LEU A 97 -5.40 -0.93 2.84
N LEU A 98 -5.15 -0.38 1.66
CA LEU A 98 -4.05 -0.76 0.78
C LEU A 98 -2.91 0.25 0.91
N VAL A 99 -1.69 -0.22 1.16
CA VAL A 99 -0.49 0.62 1.22
C VAL A 99 0.42 0.29 0.03
N MET A 100 0.90 1.32 -0.65
CA MET A 100 1.81 1.17 -1.79
C MET A 100 2.96 2.19 -1.71
N GLY A 101 4.12 1.83 -2.24
CA GLY A 101 5.26 2.73 -2.35
C GLY A 101 5.08 3.82 -3.41
N ALA A 102 5.89 4.86 -3.31
CA ALA A 102 5.98 5.88 -4.34
C ALA A 102 6.64 5.30 -5.60
N HIS A 103 6.05 5.55 -6.78
CA HIS A 103 6.60 5.08 -8.04
C HIS A 103 7.85 5.88 -8.47
N ARG A 104 8.72 5.25 -9.26
CA ARG A 104 9.84 5.95 -9.92
C ARG A 104 9.28 6.63 -11.17
N HIS A 105 9.33 7.96 -11.23
CA HIS A 105 9.05 8.66 -12.46
C HIS A 105 10.07 8.23 -13.53
N THR A 106 9.59 7.51 -14.53
CA THR A 106 10.33 7.22 -15.75
C THR A 106 9.70 8.09 -16.84
N PRO A 107 10.30 9.22 -17.22
CA PRO A 107 9.64 10.30 -17.98
C PRO A 107 8.98 9.86 -19.30
N LEU A 108 9.44 8.78 -19.92
CA LEU A 108 8.94 8.32 -21.21
C LEU A 108 7.81 7.29 -21.14
N ARG A 109 7.68 6.56 -20.03
CA ARG A 109 6.67 5.49 -19.88
C ARG A 109 5.39 5.98 -19.20
N ASP A 110 5.52 7.00 -18.37
CA ASP A 110 4.41 7.55 -17.56
C ASP A 110 3.46 8.45 -18.39
N LEU A 111 3.89 8.87 -19.60
CA LEU A 111 3.13 9.79 -20.43
C LEU A 111 1.86 9.20 -21.07
N PHE A 112 1.74 7.86 -21.18
CA PHE A 112 0.65 7.25 -21.96
C PHE A 112 -0.25 6.26 -21.21
N ILE A 113 0.17 5.65 -20.08
CA ILE A 113 -0.57 4.55 -19.44
C ILE A 113 -0.84 4.80 -17.95
N GLY A 114 -0.19 5.78 -17.32
CA GLY A 114 -0.20 5.99 -15.89
C GLY A 114 0.65 4.95 -15.14
N THR A 115 0.96 5.23 -13.89
CA THR A 115 1.73 4.32 -13.03
C THR A 115 0.86 3.16 -12.53
N THR A 116 1.45 2.05 -12.10
CA THR A 116 0.71 0.96 -11.45
C THR A 116 -0.13 1.49 -10.28
N LEU A 117 0.41 2.41 -9.48
CA LEU A 117 -0.32 3.04 -8.39
C LEU A 117 -1.58 3.78 -8.86
N GLU A 118 -1.47 4.62 -9.90
CA GLU A 118 -2.63 5.35 -10.44
C GLU A 118 -3.70 4.41 -10.98
N ARG A 119 -3.29 3.35 -11.69
CA ARG A 119 -4.21 2.33 -12.20
C ARG A 119 -4.87 1.56 -11.05
N VAL A 120 -4.13 1.22 -10.00
CA VAL A 120 -4.69 0.56 -8.80
C VAL A 120 -5.69 1.48 -8.11
N VAL A 121 -5.33 2.76 -7.87
CA VAL A 121 -6.23 3.74 -7.21
C VAL A 121 -7.54 3.92 -7.96
N ARG A 122 -7.51 3.96 -9.30
CA ARG A 122 -8.74 4.09 -10.12
C ARG A 122 -9.69 2.89 -9.99
N ASN A 123 -9.18 1.72 -9.66
CA ASN A 123 -9.95 0.47 -9.55
C ASN A 123 -10.19 0.05 -8.09
N ALA A 124 -9.54 0.70 -7.12
CA ALA A 124 -9.63 0.33 -5.72
C ALA A 124 -11.01 0.66 -5.14
N LYS A 125 -11.57 -0.31 -4.40
CA LYS A 125 -12.82 -0.14 -3.63
C LYS A 125 -12.57 0.26 -2.18
N ILE A 126 -11.31 0.24 -1.75
CA ILE A 126 -10.84 0.59 -0.42
C ILE A 126 -9.87 1.77 -0.48
N PRO A 127 -9.62 2.48 0.63
CA PRO A 127 -8.60 3.53 0.68
C PRO A 127 -7.23 3.02 0.27
N VAL A 128 -6.50 3.85 -0.49
CA VAL A 128 -5.11 3.58 -0.87
C VAL A 128 -4.20 4.65 -0.26
N LEU A 129 -3.22 4.20 0.52
CA LEU A 129 -2.18 5.05 1.08
C LEU A 129 -0.92 4.93 0.24
N ARG A 130 -0.51 6.02 -0.39
CA ARG A 130 0.82 6.14 -0.99
C ARG A 130 1.82 6.51 0.08
N ALA A 131 2.65 5.57 0.50
CA ALA A 131 3.69 5.81 1.49
C ALA A 131 4.92 6.47 0.87
N ALA A 132 5.40 7.55 1.52
CA ALA A 132 6.63 8.24 1.19
C ALA A 132 7.23 8.84 2.47
N GLY A 133 8.55 9.05 2.50
CA GLY A 133 9.22 9.65 3.65
C GLY A 133 9.43 8.69 4.83
N ALA A 134 9.62 9.23 6.03
CA ALA A 134 9.93 8.48 7.24
C ALA A 134 8.78 7.52 7.63
N PRO A 135 8.99 6.21 7.58
CA PRO A 135 7.89 5.24 7.72
C PRO A 135 7.41 5.04 9.15
N GLU A 136 8.24 5.36 10.15
CA GLU A 136 7.97 5.06 11.55
C GLU A 136 7.35 6.24 12.31
N GLU A 137 7.32 7.44 11.73
CA GLU A 137 6.76 8.63 12.37
C GLU A 137 5.23 8.67 12.25
N GLU A 138 4.56 9.14 13.31
CA GLU A 138 3.12 9.40 13.29
C GLU A 138 2.79 10.62 12.42
N TYR A 139 1.59 10.60 11.83
CA TYR A 139 1.07 11.75 11.10
C TYR A 139 0.64 12.86 12.08
N ARG A 140 1.50 13.86 12.29
CA ARG A 140 1.22 14.99 13.17
C ARG A 140 0.55 16.16 12.47
N ARG A 141 0.68 16.26 11.15
CA ARG A 141 0.08 17.33 10.32
C ARG A 141 -0.56 16.69 9.10
N VAL A 142 -1.83 16.96 8.91
CA VAL A 142 -2.61 16.43 7.78
C VAL A 142 -3.20 17.59 7.01
N LEU A 143 -2.92 17.63 5.70
CA LEU A 143 -3.55 18.52 4.75
C LEU A 143 -4.70 17.80 4.05
N LEU A 144 -5.91 18.34 4.18
CA LEU A 144 -7.11 17.84 3.53
C LEU A 144 -7.37 18.67 2.27
N ALA A 145 -7.07 18.13 1.09
CA ALA A 145 -7.43 18.74 -0.18
C ALA A 145 -8.88 18.39 -0.50
N LEU A 146 -9.76 19.38 -0.58
CA LEU A 146 -11.21 19.23 -0.71
C LEU A 146 -11.72 19.98 -1.94
N ASP A 147 -12.56 19.32 -2.72
CA ASP A 147 -13.37 19.91 -3.79
C ASP A 147 -14.87 19.89 -3.46
N PHE A 148 -15.22 19.50 -2.22
CA PHE A 148 -16.57 19.30 -1.72
C PHE A 148 -17.40 18.25 -2.49
N SER A 149 -16.78 17.46 -3.36
CA SER A 149 -17.44 16.34 -4.00
C SER A 149 -17.76 15.22 -2.99
N PRO A 150 -18.70 14.32 -3.31
CA PRO A 150 -18.95 13.14 -2.51
C PRO A 150 -17.69 12.27 -2.31
N THR A 151 -16.78 12.27 -3.29
CA THR A 151 -15.53 11.52 -3.24
C THR A 151 -14.56 12.11 -2.22
N SER A 152 -14.33 13.44 -2.23
CA SER A 152 -13.45 14.08 -1.25
C SER A 152 -14.02 14.00 0.17
N THR A 153 -15.34 14.14 0.32
CA THR A 153 -16.03 13.96 1.61
C THR A 153 -15.82 12.55 2.14
N ARG A 154 -16.00 11.54 1.28
CA ARG A 154 -15.76 10.14 1.65
C ARG A 154 -14.30 9.89 2.04
N ALA A 155 -13.34 10.48 1.33
CA ALA A 155 -11.91 10.33 1.65
C ALA A 155 -11.59 10.84 3.06
N VAL A 156 -12.14 11.98 3.46
CA VAL A 156 -11.98 12.52 4.83
C VAL A 156 -12.62 11.62 5.89
N GLN A 157 -13.84 11.16 5.63
CA GLN A 157 -14.52 10.24 6.55
C GLN A 157 -13.70 8.96 6.76
N MET A 158 -13.17 8.40 5.68
CA MET A 158 -12.33 7.19 5.76
C MET A 158 -10.99 7.47 6.45
N ALA A 159 -10.36 8.61 6.21
CA ALA A 159 -9.15 9.01 6.93
C ALA A 159 -9.41 9.10 8.45
N GLY A 160 -10.55 9.63 8.87
CA GLY A 160 -10.99 9.62 10.27
C GLY A 160 -11.21 8.21 10.80
N GLN A 161 -11.97 7.37 10.09
CA GLN A 161 -12.23 5.98 10.50
C GLN A 161 -10.94 5.13 10.59
N LEU A 162 -9.95 5.42 9.76
CA LEU A 162 -8.63 4.80 9.80
C LEU A 162 -7.75 5.39 10.91
N GLY A 163 -8.18 6.48 11.55
CA GLY A 163 -7.50 7.15 12.65
C GLY A 163 -6.31 8.02 12.23
N PHE A 164 -6.22 8.41 10.97
CA PHE A 164 -5.17 9.33 10.52
C PHE A 164 -5.36 10.77 11.02
N LEU A 165 -6.54 11.08 11.54
CA LEU A 165 -6.88 12.43 11.99
C LEU A 165 -6.85 12.59 13.52
N ASP A 166 -6.72 11.50 14.29
CA ASP A 166 -6.97 11.48 15.74
C ASP A 166 -6.04 12.37 16.56
N ALA A 167 -4.77 12.47 16.18
CA ALA A 167 -3.75 13.24 16.92
C ALA A 167 -3.04 14.27 16.04
N ALA A 168 -3.61 14.57 14.85
CA ALA A 168 -2.99 15.44 13.88
C ALA A 168 -3.56 16.86 13.91
N SER A 169 -2.69 17.86 13.65
CA SER A 169 -3.14 19.20 13.27
C SER A 169 -3.65 19.15 11.85
N LEU A 170 -4.89 19.59 11.64
CA LEU A 170 -5.58 19.52 10.37
C LEU A 170 -5.60 20.87 9.66
N THR A 171 -5.25 20.88 8.39
CA THR A 171 -5.41 22.03 7.51
C THR A 171 -6.29 21.61 6.33
N ALA A 172 -7.39 22.31 6.10
CA ALA A 172 -8.23 22.13 4.93
C ALA A 172 -7.82 23.10 3.81
N LEU A 173 -7.67 22.58 2.60
CA LEU A 173 -7.39 23.36 1.40
C LEU A 173 -8.46 23.12 0.36
N HIS A 174 -9.07 24.19 -0.15
CA HIS A 174 -9.94 24.17 -1.31
C HIS A 174 -9.39 25.14 -2.36
N ALA A 175 -9.25 24.67 -3.60
CA ALA A 175 -8.93 25.52 -4.75
C ALA A 175 -10.17 25.71 -5.59
N PHE A 176 -10.43 26.96 -6.00
CA PHE A 176 -11.53 27.34 -6.90
C PHE A 176 -10.96 28.21 -8.02
N GLU A 177 -11.54 28.12 -9.20
CA GLU A 177 -11.26 28.99 -10.35
C GLU A 177 -12.10 30.26 -10.30
#